data_1acb6dec72e3f5cb0b5e544bd54a0060
#
_entry.id   1acb6dec72e3f5cb0b5e544bd54a0060
#
_cell.length_a   1.000
_cell.length_b   1.000
_cell.length_c   1.000
_cell.angle_alpha   90.00
_cell.angle_beta   90.00
_cell.angle_gamma   90.00
#
_symmetry.space_group_name_H-M   'P 1'
#
loop_
_entity.id
_entity.type
_entity.pdbx_description
1 polymer ?
#
loop_
_entity_poly.entity_id
_entity_poly.type
_entity_poly.pdbx_seq_one_letter_code
_entity_poly.pdbx_strand_id
1 'polypeptide(L)'
;LLPLLSQTAQGNKQAFAKLYNATSPKLFAISLKMLTNRAHAEEALQDAFVKIWHNASEYQASKGTVISWMISIVRYRSLDSLRYHKVRKEQSLDDDNDHFEPIADTAITVDYEDKTKLVDCMEQLDEQQKQAIHLAYYKGLTHSELVDHVDTPLGTVKSWIRRGLQQLQRCLTL
;
A
#
# COMPACT_ATOMS: atom_id res chain seq x y z
N LEU A 1 9.91 10.31 -13.30
CA LEU A 1 9.18 9.06 -13.53
C LEU A 1 8.15 9.16 -14.68
N LEU A 2 7.46 10.31 -14.84
CA LEU A 2 6.42 10.46 -15.87
C LEU A 2 6.91 10.14 -17.29
N PRO A 3 8.06 10.63 -17.79
CA PRO A 3 8.54 10.27 -19.12
C PRO A 3 8.82 8.77 -19.28
N LEU A 4 9.32 8.11 -18.24
CA LEU A 4 9.59 6.67 -18.26
C LEU A 4 8.27 5.87 -18.34
N LEU A 5 7.26 6.27 -17.57
CA LEU A 5 5.96 5.62 -17.60
C LEU A 5 5.26 5.80 -18.96
N SER A 6 5.34 7.01 -19.53
CA SER A 6 4.78 7.29 -20.86
C SER A 6 5.43 6.44 -21.96
N GLN A 7 6.76 6.27 -21.94
CA GLN A 7 7.46 5.38 -22.87
C GLN A 7 7.13 3.90 -22.60
N THR A 8 6.93 3.51 -21.33
CA THR A 8 6.49 2.17 -20.97
C THR A 8 5.11 1.88 -21.55
N ALA A 9 4.19 2.84 -21.50
CA ALA A 9 2.86 2.72 -22.12
C ALA A 9 2.91 2.50 -23.64
N GLN A 10 4.01 2.93 -24.29
CA GLN A 10 4.29 2.71 -25.71
C GLN A 10 5.02 1.36 -25.96
N GLY A 11 5.19 0.52 -24.95
CA GLY A 11 5.86 -0.78 -25.06
C GLY A 11 7.39 -0.72 -25.01
N ASN A 12 7.99 0.40 -24.59
CA ASN A 12 9.45 0.53 -24.49
C ASN A 12 9.99 -0.24 -23.27
N LYS A 13 10.59 -1.40 -23.52
CA LYS A 13 11.18 -2.26 -22.48
C LYS A 13 12.34 -1.62 -21.74
N GLN A 14 13.14 -0.77 -22.39
CA GLN A 14 14.27 -0.08 -21.75
C GLN A 14 13.77 0.99 -20.76
N ALA A 15 12.73 1.72 -21.12
CA ALA A 15 12.08 2.67 -20.23
C ALA A 15 11.47 1.95 -19.01
N PHE A 16 10.84 0.81 -19.22
CA PHE A 16 10.33 -0.01 -18.12
C PHE A 16 11.43 -0.51 -17.19
N ALA A 17 12.56 -1.00 -17.72
CA ALA A 17 13.69 -1.42 -16.91
C ALA A 17 14.26 -0.25 -16.06
N LYS A 18 14.34 0.95 -16.62
CA LYS A 18 14.74 2.15 -15.88
C LYS A 18 13.72 2.53 -14.81
N LEU A 19 12.42 2.44 -15.11
CA LEU A 19 11.33 2.67 -14.16
C LEU A 19 11.41 1.68 -13.00
N TYR A 20 11.59 0.39 -13.32
CA TYR A 20 11.79 -0.69 -12.34
C TYR A 20 12.97 -0.37 -11.41
N ASN A 21 14.15 -0.12 -11.95
CA ASN A 21 15.35 0.14 -11.15
C ASN A 21 15.21 1.38 -10.25
N ALA A 22 14.52 2.42 -10.73
CA ALA A 22 14.32 3.65 -9.97
C ALA A 22 13.28 3.51 -8.82
N THR A 23 12.36 2.54 -8.90
CA THR A 23 11.22 2.48 -7.99
C THR A 23 11.11 1.20 -7.18
N SER A 24 11.70 0.08 -7.65
CA SER A 24 11.58 -1.23 -7.01
C SER A 24 12.04 -1.26 -5.54
N PRO A 25 13.13 -0.59 -5.11
CA PRO A 25 13.54 -0.64 -3.71
C PRO A 25 12.48 -0.05 -2.78
N LYS A 26 11.91 1.11 -3.16
CA LYS A 26 10.84 1.77 -2.40
C LYS A 26 9.55 0.96 -2.38
N LEU A 27 9.16 0.42 -3.51
CA LEU A 27 7.94 -0.38 -3.65
C LEU A 27 8.06 -1.73 -2.93
N PHE A 28 9.25 -2.35 -2.97
CA PHE A 28 9.54 -3.56 -2.21
C PHE A 28 9.43 -3.33 -0.71
N ALA A 29 10.00 -2.25 -0.19
CA ALA A 29 9.93 -1.92 1.23
C ALA A 29 8.47 -1.76 1.71
N ILE A 30 7.58 -1.20 0.86
CA ILE A 30 6.15 -1.08 1.16
C ILE A 30 5.49 -2.47 1.21
N SER A 31 5.74 -3.32 0.20
CA SER A 31 5.21 -4.68 0.15
C SER A 31 5.69 -5.51 1.34
N LEU A 32 6.99 -5.45 1.66
CA LEU A 32 7.59 -6.16 2.78
C LEU A 32 6.99 -5.72 4.13
N LYS A 33 6.75 -4.42 4.32
CA LYS A 33 6.10 -3.90 5.53
C LYS A 33 4.67 -4.42 5.69
N MET A 34 3.97 -4.67 4.60
CA MET A 34 2.60 -5.19 4.63
C MET A 34 2.55 -6.71 4.84
N LEU A 35 3.44 -7.44 4.18
CA LEU A 35 3.41 -8.90 4.11
C LEU A 35 4.27 -9.58 5.18
N THR A 36 5.27 -8.88 5.73
CA THR A 36 6.25 -9.37 6.71
C THR A 36 7.10 -10.57 6.23
N ASN A 37 6.66 -11.31 5.23
CA ASN A 37 7.37 -12.41 4.59
C ASN A 37 8.04 -11.91 3.30
N ARG A 38 9.36 -12.13 3.17
CA ARG A 38 10.17 -11.64 2.05
C ARG A 38 9.75 -12.27 0.72
N ALA A 39 9.53 -13.57 0.68
CA ALA A 39 9.16 -14.28 -0.55
C ALA A 39 7.80 -13.79 -1.07
N HIS A 40 6.82 -13.63 -0.19
CA HIS A 40 5.51 -13.08 -0.56
C HIS A 40 5.60 -11.62 -1.02
N ALA A 41 6.49 -10.82 -0.41
CA ALA A 41 6.71 -9.44 -0.82
C ALA A 41 7.37 -9.33 -2.20
N GLU A 42 8.31 -10.22 -2.53
CA GLU A 42 8.93 -10.30 -3.84
C GLU A 42 7.92 -10.73 -4.92
N GLU A 43 7.09 -11.73 -4.65
CA GLU A 43 6.03 -12.17 -5.55
C GLU A 43 5.01 -11.05 -5.81
N ALA A 44 4.49 -10.43 -4.76
CA ALA A 44 3.53 -9.33 -4.88
C ALA A 44 4.11 -8.13 -5.65
N LEU A 45 5.42 -7.86 -5.48
CA LEU A 45 6.11 -6.81 -6.23
C LEU A 45 6.22 -7.16 -7.72
N GLN A 46 6.57 -8.41 -8.05
CA GLN A 46 6.63 -8.86 -9.45
C GLN A 46 5.28 -8.74 -10.13
N ASP A 47 4.21 -9.21 -9.48
CA ASP A 47 2.85 -9.08 -9.98
C ASP A 47 2.43 -7.62 -10.17
N ALA A 48 2.83 -6.75 -9.24
CA ALA A 48 2.57 -5.33 -9.35
C ALA A 48 3.27 -4.72 -10.57
N PHE A 49 4.53 -5.07 -10.86
CA PHE A 49 5.23 -4.57 -12.03
C PHE A 49 4.66 -5.12 -13.35
N VAL A 50 4.16 -6.34 -13.38
CA VAL A 50 3.40 -6.86 -14.53
C VAL A 50 2.15 -6.01 -14.77
N LYS A 51 1.40 -5.67 -13.71
CA LYS A 51 0.24 -4.77 -13.82
C LYS A 51 0.62 -3.36 -14.24
N ILE A 52 1.71 -2.81 -13.71
CA ILE A 52 2.24 -1.49 -14.12
C ILE A 52 2.55 -1.48 -15.60
N TRP A 53 3.20 -2.52 -16.13
CA TRP A 53 3.47 -2.65 -17.55
C TRP A 53 2.19 -2.63 -18.40
N HIS A 54 1.20 -3.43 -18.05
CA HIS A 54 -0.06 -3.54 -18.80
C HIS A 54 -0.94 -2.30 -18.68
N ASN A 55 -0.93 -1.64 -17.53
CA ASN A 55 -1.84 -0.52 -17.23
C ASN A 55 -1.14 0.85 -17.32
N ALA A 56 0.10 0.93 -17.82
CA ALA A 56 0.84 2.20 -17.92
C ALA A 56 0.07 3.28 -18.71
N SER A 57 -0.73 2.88 -19.71
CA SER A 57 -1.57 3.77 -20.51
C SER A 57 -2.80 4.31 -19.77
N GLU A 58 -3.20 3.67 -18.65
CA GLU A 58 -4.37 4.07 -17.85
C GLU A 58 -4.01 5.14 -16.80
N TYR A 59 -2.72 5.45 -16.63
CA TYR A 59 -2.29 6.47 -15.69
C TYR A 59 -2.84 7.85 -16.07
N GLN A 60 -3.35 8.55 -15.07
CA GLN A 60 -3.90 9.90 -15.20
C GLN A 60 -3.21 10.85 -14.21
N ALA A 61 -2.47 11.82 -14.73
CA ALA A 61 -1.73 12.79 -13.90
C ALA A 61 -2.65 13.65 -12.99
N SER A 62 -3.92 13.80 -13.37
CA SER A 62 -4.92 14.50 -12.55
C SER A 62 -5.31 13.77 -11.27
N LYS A 63 -5.01 12.47 -11.17
CA LYS A 63 -5.34 11.61 -10.00
C LYS A 63 -4.18 11.43 -9.03
N GLY A 64 -3.00 11.95 -9.34
CA GLY A 64 -1.83 11.86 -8.48
C GLY A 64 -0.53 11.60 -9.22
N THR A 65 0.57 11.51 -8.48
CA THR A 65 1.90 11.28 -9.05
C THR A 65 2.06 9.84 -9.54
N VAL A 66 3.03 9.62 -10.45
CA VAL A 66 3.37 8.27 -10.94
C VAL A 66 3.69 7.33 -9.79
N ILE A 67 4.47 7.78 -8.83
CA ILE A 67 4.85 6.93 -7.69
C ILE A 67 3.64 6.58 -6.80
N SER A 68 2.71 7.50 -6.56
CA SER A 68 1.48 7.23 -5.80
C SER A 68 0.60 6.21 -6.51
N TRP A 69 0.50 6.30 -7.84
CA TRP A 69 -0.23 5.33 -8.65
C TRP A 69 0.42 3.94 -8.58
N MET A 70 1.75 3.85 -8.70
CA MET A 70 2.49 2.59 -8.56
C MET A 70 2.33 2.00 -7.15
N ILE A 71 2.42 2.82 -6.10
CA ILE A 71 2.19 2.39 -4.70
C ILE A 71 0.80 1.78 -4.55
N SER A 72 -0.23 2.37 -5.16
CA SER A 72 -1.59 1.82 -5.08
C SER A 72 -1.67 0.40 -5.68
N ILE A 73 -0.99 0.16 -6.80
CA ILE A 73 -0.95 -1.16 -7.44
C ILE A 73 -0.23 -2.18 -6.55
N VAL A 74 0.95 -1.82 -6.03
CA VAL A 74 1.71 -2.69 -5.12
C VAL A 74 0.88 -3.03 -3.88
N ARG A 75 0.24 -2.03 -3.29
CA ARG A 75 -0.61 -2.22 -2.13
C ARG A 75 -1.77 -3.20 -2.42
N TYR A 76 -2.45 -3.06 -3.56
CA TYR A 76 -3.50 -4.00 -3.95
C TYR A 76 -2.97 -5.43 -4.10
N ARG A 77 -1.81 -5.62 -4.74
CA ARG A 77 -1.20 -6.96 -4.87
C ARG A 77 -0.81 -7.53 -3.52
N SER A 78 -0.22 -6.71 -2.63
CA SER A 78 0.10 -7.14 -1.27
C SER A 78 -1.14 -7.53 -0.46
N LEU A 79 -2.25 -6.81 -0.60
CA LEU A 79 -3.52 -7.17 0.05
C LEU A 79 -4.12 -8.46 -0.51
N ASP A 80 -4.06 -8.67 -1.81
CA ASP A 80 -4.51 -9.92 -2.45
C ASP A 80 -3.69 -11.11 -1.94
N SER A 81 -2.36 -10.96 -1.83
CA SER A 81 -1.45 -11.96 -1.27
C SER A 81 -1.79 -12.26 0.20
N LEU A 82 -1.99 -11.23 1.04
CA LEU A 82 -2.41 -11.42 2.43
C LEU A 82 -3.69 -12.25 2.56
N ARG A 83 -4.70 -11.93 1.75
CA ARG A 83 -5.98 -12.65 1.76
C ARG A 83 -5.82 -14.09 1.31
N TYR A 84 -5.05 -14.32 0.25
CA TYR A 84 -4.77 -15.65 -0.26
C TYR A 84 -4.10 -16.53 0.81
N HIS A 85 -3.06 -16.02 1.47
CA HIS A 85 -2.35 -16.77 2.50
C HIS A 85 -3.17 -16.95 3.77
N LYS A 86 -4.00 -15.97 4.16
CA LYS A 86 -4.92 -16.11 5.29
C LYS A 86 -5.91 -17.25 5.07
N VAL A 87 -6.58 -17.28 3.91
CA VAL A 87 -7.55 -18.35 3.57
C VAL A 87 -6.86 -19.73 3.53
N ARG A 88 -5.66 -19.80 2.96
CA ARG A 88 -4.89 -21.05 2.89
C ARG A 88 -4.46 -21.54 4.27
N LYS A 89 -4.02 -20.64 5.15
CA LYS A 89 -3.65 -20.99 6.54
C LYS A 89 -4.86 -21.45 7.35
N GLU A 90 -6.04 -20.92 7.12
CA GLU A 90 -7.30 -21.38 7.76
C GLU A 90 -7.74 -22.77 7.26
N GLN A 91 -7.33 -23.16 6.04
CA GLN A 91 -7.68 -24.46 5.43
C GLN A 91 -6.64 -25.54 5.65
N SER A 92 -5.38 -25.19 5.91
CA SER A 92 -4.30 -26.14 6.23
C SER A 92 -4.03 -26.14 7.71
N LEU A 93 -4.12 -27.34 8.32
CA LEU A 93 -3.69 -27.61 9.70
C LEU A 93 -2.15 -27.66 9.83
N ASP A 94 -1.43 -27.30 8.75
CA ASP A 94 0.03 -27.27 8.74
C ASP A 94 0.51 -25.94 9.34
N ASP A 95 1.20 -26.10 10.46
CA ASP A 95 1.96 -25.10 11.20
C ASP A 95 3.18 -24.68 10.37
N ASP A 96 2.95 -23.94 9.28
CA ASP A 96 4.03 -23.28 8.57
C ASP A 96 4.58 -22.20 9.53
N ASN A 97 5.72 -22.51 10.09
CA ASN A 97 6.57 -21.60 10.86
C ASN A 97 6.88 -20.38 9.98
N ASP A 98 5.96 -19.43 9.98
CA ASP A 98 6.14 -18.13 9.34
C ASP A 98 7.24 -17.41 10.13
N HIS A 99 8.48 -17.62 9.70
CA HIS A 99 9.64 -16.97 10.30
C HIS A 99 9.45 -15.45 10.14
N PHE A 100 8.98 -14.85 11.22
CA PHE A 100 9.00 -13.42 11.41
C PHE A 100 10.47 -12.98 11.48
N GLU A 101 11.06 -12.65 10.34
CA GLU A 101 12.32 -11.93 10.34
C GLU A 101 12.00 -10.49 10.77
N PRO A 102 12.59 -10.02 11.90
CA PRO A 102 12.45 -8.62 12.29
C PRO A 102 13.01 -7.78 11.14
N ILE A 103 12.13 -7.04 10.50
CA ILE A 103 12.51 -6.08 9.45
C ILE A 103 13.37 -5.04 10.15
N ALA A 104 14.69 -5.12 9.97
CA ALA A 104 15.57 -3.99 10.24
C ALA A 104 14.96 -2.79 9.52
N ASP A 105 14.84 -1.69 10.22
CA ASP A 105 14.25 -0.43 9.74
C ASP A 105 15.02 0.02 8.48
N THR A 106 14.74 -0.65 7.36
CA THR A 106 15.26 -0.25 6.06
C THR A 106 14.62 1.08 5.77
N ALA A 107 15.39 2.12 6.04
CA ALA A 107 15.06 3.51 5.83
C ALA A 107 14.46 3.68 4.44
N ILE A 108 13.13 3.59 4.35
CA ILE A 108 12.42 4.22 3.25
C ILE A 108 12.85 5.68 3.39
N THR A 109 13.65 6.17 2.46
CA THR A 109 13.93 7.60 2.34
C THR A 109 12.64 8.30 1.92
N VAL A 110 11.68 8.31 2.82
CA VAL A 110 10.61 9.31 2.85
C VAL A 110 11.31 10.55 3.38
N ASP A 111 11.16 11.65 2.69
CA ASP A 111 11.67 12.93 3.15
C ASP A 111 11.26 13.07 4.62
N TYR A 112 12.22 13.36 5.50
CA TYR A 112 12.00 13.35 6.94
C TYR A 112 10.89 14.37 7.31
N GLU A 113 10.81 15.48 6.57
CA GLU A 113 9.77 16.51 6.71
C GLU A 113 8.38 15.96 6.38
N ASP A 114 8.23 15.19 5.28
CA ASP A 114 6.95 14.57 4.90
C ASP A 114 6.48 13.54 5.92
N LYS A 115 7.41 12.80 6.53
CA LYS A 115 7.08 11.82 7.57
C LYS A 115 6.59 12.51 8.85
N THR A 116 7.28 13.56 9.28
CA THR A 116 6.91 14.32 10.48
C THR A 116 5.54 14.98 10.28
N LYS A 117 5.34 15.65 9.14
CA LYS A 117 4.06 16.27 8.81
C LYS A 117 2.90 15.26 8.78
N LEU A 118 3.12 14.06 8.24
CA LEU A 118 2.10 13.01 8.25
C LEU A 118 1.76 12.55 9.68
N VAL A 119 2.76 12.37 10.54
CA VAL A 119 2.55 12.00 11.95
C VAL A 119 1.72 13.09 12.66
N ASP A 120 2.10 14.34 12.52
CA ASP A 120 1.38 15.47 13.12
C ASP A 120 -0.06 15.56 12.62
N CYS A 121 -0.30 15.32 11.32
CA CYS A 121 -1.65 15.29 10.75
C CYS A 121 -2.47 14.08 11.24
N MET A 122 -1.83 12.93 11.46
CA MET A 122 -2.49 11.74 12.02
C MET A 122 -2.89 11.95 13.48
N GLU A 123 -2.09 12.70 14.24
CA GLU A 123 -2.41 13.03 15.65
C GLU A 123 -3.63 13.96 15.79
N GLN A 124 -3.97 14.72 14.74
CA GLN A 124 -5.15 15.58 14.72
C GLN A 124 -6.47 14.82 14.44
N LEU A 125 -6.39 13.53 14.07
CA LEU A 125 -7.58 12.71 13.86
C LEU A 125 -8.18 12.23 15.17
N ASP A 126 -9.50 12.06 15.19
CA ASP A 126 -10.18 11.33 16.25
C ASP A 126 -9.66 9.90 16.35
N GLU A 127 -9.62 9.32 17.55
CA GLU A 127 -9.05 7.99 17.77
C GLU A 127 -9.73 6.91 16.91
N GLN A 128 -11.06 7.00 16.74
CA GLN A 128 -11.82 6.07 15.89
C GLN A 128 -11.43 6.20 14.42
N GLN A 129 -11.19 7.42 13.93
CA GLN A 129 -10.73 7.67 12.56
C GLN A 129 -9.31 7.13 12.36
N LYS A 130 -8.42 7.41 13.30
CA LYS A 130 -7.04 6.94 13.31
C LYS A 130 -6.98 5.41 13.28
N GLN A 131 -7.72 4.75 14.18
CA GLN A 131 -7.80 3.30 14.27
C GLN A 131 -8.37 2.68 12.99
N ALA A 132 -9.49 3.20 12.46
CA ALA A 132 -10.12 2.70 11.25
C ALA A 132 -9.20 2.84 10.03
N ILE A 133 -8.50 3.96 9.88
CA ILE A 133 -7.51 4.17 8.81
C ILE A 133 -6.33 3.22 8.99
N HIS A 134 -5.79 3.07 10.19
CA HIS A 134 -4.69 2.16 10.47
C HIS A 134 -5.05 0.71 10.07
N LEU A 135 -6.18 0.21 10.54
CA LEU A 135 -6.63 -1.15 10.25
C LEU A 135 -6.90 -1.36 8.75
N ALA A 136 -7.55 -0.40 8.08
CA ALA A 136 -7.82 -0.49 6.65
C ALA A 136 -6.54 -0.44 5.79
N TYR A 137 -5.62 0.48 6.13
CA TYR A 137 -4.47 0.77 5.26
C TYR A 137 -3.21 -0.03 5.62
N TYR A 138 -2.97 -0.32 6.89
CA TYR A 138 -1.78 -1.09 7.31
C TYR A 138 -2.07 -2.57 7.52
N LYS A 139 -3.22 -2.91 8.10
CA LYS A 139 -3.61 -4.31 8.30
C LYS A 139 -4.40 -4.89 7.12
N GLY A 140 -4.84 -4.03 6.18
CA GLY A 140 -5.54 -4.44 4.98
C GLY A 140 -6.94 -4.99 5.20
N LEU A 141 -7.57 -4.69 6.34
CA LEU A 141 -8.92 -5.13 6.63
C LEU A 141 -9.92 -4.47 5.67
N THR A 142 -10.87 -5.25 5.20
CA THR A 142 -12.04 -4.74 4.49
C THR A 142 -12.94 -3.97 5.44
N HIS A 143 -13.85 -3.16 4.91
CA HIS A 143 -14.82 -2.45 5.75
C HIS A 143 -15.71 -3.40 6.55
N SER A 144 -16.00 -4.61 6.06
CA SER A 144 -16.77 -5.62 6.79
C SER A 144 -15.96 -6.20 7.94
N GLU A 145 -14.71 -6.58 7.71
CA GLU A 145 -13.80 -7.06 8.78
C GLU A 145 -13.55 -5.97 9.84
N LEU A 146 -13.56 -4.70 9.44
CA LEU A 146 -13.48 -3.57 10.39
C LEU A 146 -14.72 -3.50 11.29
N VAL A 147 -15.92 -3.73 10.74
CA VAL A 147 -17.18 -3.78 11.54
C VAL A 147 -17.05 -4.80 12.66
N ASP A 148 -16.59 -6.01 12.32
CA ASP A 148 -16.42 -7.09 13.29
C ASP A 148 -15.34 -6.76 14.34
N HIS A 149 -14.31 -6.01 13.91
CA HIS A 149 -13.18 -5.66 14.78
C HIS A 149 -13.48 -4.52 15.76
N VAL A 150 -14.27 -3.53 15.34
CA VAL A 150 -14.57 -2.32 16.14
C VAL A 150 -16.01 -2.31 16.69
N ASP A 151 -16.77 -3.37 16.44
CA ASP A 151 -18.17 -3.53 16.85
C ASP A 151 -19.04 -2.28 16.54
N THR A 152 -18.97 -1.82 15.30
CA THR A 152 -19.58 -0.56 14.88
C THR A 152 -20.23 -0.71 13.50
N PRO A 153 -21.42 -0.13 13.25
CA PRO A 153 -22.11 -0.26 11.98
C PRO A 153 -21.26 0.17 10.76
N LEU A 154 -21.40 -0.56 9.65
CA LEU A 154 -20.66 -0.33 8.40
C LEU A 154 -20.70 1.12 7.90
N GLY A 155 -21.86 1.78 8.04
CA GLY A 155 -22.00 3.18 7.64
C GLY A 155 -21.12 4.12 8.46
N THR A 156 -20.99 3.85 9.75
CA THR A 156 -20.13 4.62 10.67
C THR A 156 -18.65 4.40 10.36
N VAL A 157 -18.22 3.15 10.15
CA VAL A 157 -16.83 2.80 9.77
C VAL A 157 -16.45 3.52 8.47
N LYS A 158 -17.29 3.44 7.43
CA LYS A 158 -17.06 4.16 6.16
C LYS A 158 -16.99 5.68 6.36
N SER A 159 -17.81 6.22 7.25
CA SER A 159 -17.81 7.65 7.58
C SER A 159 -16.52 8.08 8.28
N TRP A 160 -16.01 7.29 9.23
CA TRP A 160 -14.74 7.55 9.91
C TRP A 160 -13.58 7.58 8.93
N ILE A 161 -13.46 6.55 8.09
CA ILE A 161 -12.39 6.47 7.07
C ILE A 161 -12.48 7.67 6.13
N ARG A 162 -13.67 7.97 5.60
CA ARG A 162 -13.85 9.07 4.65
C ARG A 162 -13.50 10.42 5.26
N ARG A 163 -13.99 10.72 6.47
CA ARG A 163 -13.73 12.00 7.16
C ARG A 163 -12.26 12.11 7.54
N GLY A 164 -11.67 11.05 8.09
CA GLY A 164 -10.26 11.03 8.45
C GLY A 164 -9.36 11.25 7.24
N LEU A 165 -9.61 10.60 6.09
CA LEU A 165 -8.86 10.83 4.87
C LEU A 165 -9.03 12.26 4.33
N GLN A 166 -10.22 12.85 4.41
CA GLN A 166 -10.45 14.24 4.04
C GLN A 166 -9.68 15.21 4.94
N GLN A 167 -9.64 14.95 6.23
CA GLN A 167 -8.88 15.76 7.19
C GLN A 167 -7.38 15.65 6.94
N LEU A 168 -6.85 14.43 6.73
CA LEU A 168 -5.45 14.21 6.35
C LEU A 168 -5.09 14.93 5.06
N GLN A 169 -5.93 14.85 4.03
CA GLN A 169 -5.71 15.53 2.77
C GLN A 169 -5.59 17.04 2.97
N ARG A 170 -6.48 17.66 3.76
CA ARG A 170 -6.44 19.10 4.06
C ARG A 170 -5.17 19.47 4.81
N CYS A 171 -4.81 18.69 5.83
CA CYS A 171 -3.62 18.94 6.64
C CYS A 171 -2.32 18.83 5.83
N LEU A 172 -2.23 17.83 4.95
CA LEU A 172 -1.03 17.59 4.14
C LEU A 172 -0.88 18.56 2.95
N THR A 173 -1.97 19.21 2.52
CA THR A 173 -1.95 20.19 1.41
C THR A 173 -1.72 21.63 1.87
N LEU A 174 -1.75 21.90 3.17
CA LEU A 174 -1.37 23.17 3.77
C LEU A 174 0.14 23.19 4.04
#